data_2e9e09ff27c4d43b70c128e70c32c2d9
#
_entry.id   2e9e09ff27c4d43b70c128e70c32c2d9
#
_cell.length_a   1.000
_cell.length_b   1.000
_cell.length_c   1.000
_cell.angle_alpha   90.00
_cell.angle_beta   90.00
_cell.angle_gamma   90.00
#
_symmetry.space_group_name_H-M   'P 1'
#
loop_
_entity.id
_entity.type
_entity.pdbx_description
1 polymer ?
#
loop_
_entity_poly.entity_id
_entity_poly.type
_entity_poly.pdbx_seq_one_letter_code
_entity_poly.pdbx_strand_id
1 'polypeptide(L)'
;MTGEFKALGIDPGITNTGYGLVIESRDKMRADVHGAIRTSSAADMSDRLDKLYSESKKIILELEPDVVVIEQLFFNANQKTAMAVGQARGVILLACNHAGARWVEYTPLQVKLAVVGNGNASKEQVRYMIMTLLQMHEPPVSLHACDALAMAICHLHSRRIRELTGTQEER
;
A
#
# COMPACT_ATOMS: atom_id res chain seq x y z
N MET A 1 13.80 -2.71 21.59
CA MET A 1 12.36 -2.36 21.72
C MET A 1 11.57 -3.42 20.97
N THR A 2 10.76 -4.20 21.67
CA THR A 2 10.08 -5.41 21.15
C THR A 2 8.62 -5.12 20.81
N GLY A 3 8.36 -3.99 20.15
CA GLY A 3 7.01 -3.64 19.69
C GLY A 3 6.73 -4.20 18.28
N GLU A 4 5.48 -4.48 18.00
CA GLU A 4 5.02 -4.71 16.63
C GLU A 4 5.06 -3.38 15.87
N PHE A 5 5.41 -3.42 14.58
CA PHE A 5 5.32 -2.28 13.66
C PHE A 5 4.34 -2.60 12.53
N LYS A 6 3.37 -1.72 12.34
CA LYS A 6 2.26 -1.90 11.41
C LYS A 6 2.42 -1.01 10.18
N ALA A 7 2.61 -1.60 9.00
CA ALA A 7 2.63 -0.88 7.73
C ALA A 7 1.36 -1.20 6.92
N LEU A 8 0.57 -0.20 6.59
CA LEU A 8 -0.63 -0.32 5.75
C LEU A 8 -0.31 0.15 4.34
N GLY A 9 -0.19 -0.77 3.39
CA GLY A 9 -0.10 -0.44 1.97
C GLY A 9 -1.47 -0.09 1.38
N ILE A 10 -1.52 0.90 0.50
CA ILE A 10 -2.72 1.27 -0.26
C ILE A 10 -2.35 1.46 -1.73
N ASP A 11 -2.96 0.69 -2.63
CA ASP A 11 -2.85 0.80 -4.10
C ASP A 11 -4.04 1.60 -4.64
N PRO A 12 -3.84 2.91 -4.99
CA PRO A 12 -4.93 3.79 -5.35
C PRO A 12 -5.55 3.47 -6.71
N GLY A 13 -6.85 3.23 -6.74
CA GLY A 13 -7.63 3.11 -7.97
C GLY A 13 -9.08 3.51 -7.75
N ILE A 14 -9.67 4.27 -8.69
CA ILE A 14 -11.05 4.76 -8.49
C ILE A 14 -12.09 3.63 -8.47
N THR A 15 -11.91 2.56 -9.21
CA THR A 15 -12.85 1.42 -9.25
C THR A 15 -12.52 0.37 -8.20
N ASN A 16 -11.23 0.12 -8.01
CA ASN A 16 -10.71 -0.80 -7.01
C ASN A 16 -9.48 -0.16 -6.38
N THR A 17 -9.53 0.10 -5.09
CA THR A 17 -8.38 0.49 -4.29
C THR A 17 -8.00 -0.68 -3.40
N GLY A 18 -6.82 -1.25 -3.61
CA GLY A 18 -6.29 -2.31 -2.77
C GLY A 18 -5.77 -1.77 -1.44
N TYR A 19 -5.91 -2.55 -0.38
CA TYR A 19 -5.23 -2.29 0.88
C TYR A 19 -4.70 -3.58 1.51
N GLY A 20 -3.63 -3.46 2.28
CA GLY A 20 -3.04 -4.59 2.99
C GLY A 20 -2.18 -4.16 4.15
N LEU A 21 -2.48 -4.69 5.35
CA LEU A 21 -1.71 -4.47 6.57
C LEU A 21 -0.69 -5.58 6.76
N VAL A 22 0.57 -5.18 6.86
CA VAL A 22 1.66 -6.08 7.24
C VAL A 22 2.17 -5.67 8.62
N ILE A 23 2.27 -6.66 9.51
CA ILE A 23 2.82 -6.49 10.86
C ILE A 23 4.21 -7.13 10.91
N GLU A 24 5.20 -6.36 11.32
CA GLU A 24 6.55 -6.83 11.62
C GLU A 24 6.73 -7.00 13.12
N SER A 25 7.16 -8.17 13.54
CA SER A 25 7.52 -8.48 14.93
C SER A 25 8.73 -9.39 14.97
N ARG A 26 9.78 -9.01 15.70
CA ARG A 26 11.02 -9.80 15.87
C ARG A 26 11.58 -10.31 14.52
N ASP A 27 11.71 -9.42 13.55
CA ASP A 27 12.21 -9.70 12.19
C ASP A 27 11.34 -10.65 11.33
N LYS A 28 10.13 -10.95 11.76
CA LYS A 28 9.14 -11.70 10.99
C LYS A 28 8.01 -10.80 10.56
N MET A 29 7.58 -10.95 9.32
CA MET A 29 6.43 -10.24 8.77
C MET A 29 5.25 -11.21 8.60
N ARG A 30 4.04 -10.70 8.81
CA ARG A 30 2.80 -11.43 8.51
C ARG A 30 1.77 -10.48 7.91
N ALA A 31 0.96 -10.96 7.00
CA ALA A 31 -0.26 -10.27 6.61
C ALA A 31 -1.28 -10.40 7.73
N ASP A 32 -1.92 -9.28 8.09
CA ASP A 32 -2.98 -9.27 9.09
C ASP A 32 -4.35 -9.14 8.44
N VAL A 33 -4.56 -8.03 7.70
CA VAL A 33 -5.78 -7.76 6.96
C VAL A 33 -5.43 -7.33 5.55
N HIS A 34 -6.18 -7.78 4.55
CA HIS A 34 -6.07 -7.27 3.19
C HIS A 34 -7.42 -7.31 2.47
N GLY A 35 -7.62 -6.41 1.52
CA GLY A 35 -8.87 -6.31 0.80
C GLY A 35 -8.85 -5.27 -0.31
N ALA A 36 -10.04 -4.92 -0.78
CA ALA A 36 -10.21 -3.86 -1.77
C ALA A 36 -11.48 -3.04 -1.49
N ILE A 37 -11.35 -1.72 -1.54
CA ILE A 37 -12.47 -0.79 -1.59
C ILE A 37 -12.95 -0.75 -3.05
N ARG A 38 -14.22 -1.03 -3.27
CA ARG A 38 -14.83 -1.05 -4.61
C ARG A 38 -15.85 0.06 -4.76
N THR A 39 -15.79 0.79 -5.89
CA THR A 39 -16.80 1.76 -6.28
C THR A 39 -17.47 1.35 -7.58
N SER A 40 -18.74 1.70 -7.76
CA SER A 40 -19.48 1.41 -8.99
C SER A 40 -19.08 2.38 -10.10
N SER A 41 -18.84 1.88 -11.31
CA SER A 41 -18.63 2.72 -12.49
C SER A 41 -19.90 3.44 -12.94
N ALA A 42 -21.07 3.03 -12.45
CA ALA A 42 -22.36 3.68 -12.72
C ALA A 42 -22.65 4.84 -11.77
N ALA A 43 -21.88 4.99 -10.67
CA ALA A 43 -22.03 6.10 -9.73
C ALA A 43 -21.25 7.33 -10.22
N ASP A 44 -21.69 8.52 -9.82
CA ASP A 44 -21.00 9.77 -10.11
C ASP A 44 -19.61 9.81 -9.46
N MET A 45 -18.69 10.54 -10.08
CA MET A 45 -17.30 10.61 -9.61
C MET A 45 -17.22 11.13 -8.17
N SER A 46 -18.04 12.11 -7.80
CA SER A 46 -18.12 12.65 -6.44
C SER A 46 -18.46 11.58 -5.40
N ASP A 47 -19.47 10.75 -5.69
CA ASP A 47 -19.91 9.69 -4.76
C ASP A 47 -18.86 8.59 -4.62
N ARG A 48 -18.16 8.29 -5.73
CA ARG A 48 -17.05 7.33 -5.72
C ARG A 48 -15.88 7.84 -4.87
N LEU A 49 -15.52 9.12 -5.01
CA LEU A 49 -14.46 9.74 -4.22
C LEU A 49 -14.84 9.85 -2.75
N ASP A 50 -16.10 10.21 -2.43
CA ASP A 50 -16.60 10.25 -1.06
C ASP A 50 -16.54 8.88 -0.39
N LYS A 51 -17.02 7.83 -1.09
CA LYS A 51 -16.90 6.45 -0.60
C LYS A 51 -15.45 6.05 -0.37
N LEU A 52 -14.57 6.34 -1.32
CA LEU A 52 -13.15 6.00 -1.22
C LEU A 52 -12.49 6.72 -0.02
N TYR A 53 -12.79 7.99 0.17
CA TYR A 53 -12.33 8.76 1.31
C TYR A 53 -12.81 8.15 2.63
N SER A 54 -14.12 7.92 2.75
CA SER A 54 -14.77 7.46 3.98
C SER A 54 -14.28 6.06 4.39
N GLU A 55 -14.21 5.13 3.44
CA GLU A 55 -13.71 3.76 3.68
C GLU A 55 -12.21 3.75 4.01
N SER A 56 -11.40 4.54 3.28
CA SER A 56 -9.96 4.64 3.56
C SER A 56 -9.70 5.19 4.95
N LYS A 57 -10.39 6.28 5.34
CA LYS A 57 -10.28 6.87 6.67
C LYS A 57 -10.70 5.88 7.77
N LYS A 58 -11.80 5.15 7.54
CA LYS A 58 -12.28 4.12 8.46
C LYS A 58 -11.24 3.02 8.66
N ILE A 59 -10.69 2.47 7.57
CA ILE A 59 -9.66 1.42 7.60
C ILE A 59 -8.42 1.91 8.39
N ILE A 60 -7.95 3.14 8.13
CA ILE A 60 -6.80 3.71 8.84
C ILE A 60 -7.07 3.84 10.35
N LEU A 61 -8.25 4.33 10.73
CA LEU A 61 -8.62 4.49 12.13
C LEU A 61 -8.82 3.15 12.86
N GLU A 62 -9.36 2.13 12.19
CA GLU A 62 -9.58 0.81 12.78
C GLU A 62 -8.30 -0.02 12.91
N LEU A 63 -7.38 0.10 11.95
CA LEU A 63 -6.14 -0.69 11.94
C LEU A 63 -5.00 -0.02 12.70
N GLU A 64 -5.07 1.29 12.91
CA GLU A 64 -4.06 2.10 13.63
C GLU A 64 -2.63 1.78 13.14
N PRO A 65 -2.31 1.98 11.83
CA PRO A 65 -0.98 1.70 11.32
C PRO A 65 0.04 2.76 11.81
N ASP A 66 1.29 2.34 12.03
CA ASP A 66 2.40 3.25 12.29
C ASP A 66 2.74 4.10 11.07
N VAL A 67 2.45 3.56 9.87
CA VAL A 67 2.64 4.23 8.58
C VAL A 67 1.68 3.71 7.53
N VAL A 68 1.17 4.62 6.69
CA VAL A 68 0.46 4.29 5.44
C VAL A 68 1.44 4.40 4.28
N VAL A 69 1.50 3.39 3.43
CA VAL A 69 2.41 3.31 2.29
C VAL A 69 1.60 3.38 1.00
N ILE A 70 1.85 4.38 0.16
CA ILE A 70 1.06 4.65 -1.04
C ILE A 70 1.96 4.56 -2.28
N GLU A 71 1.43 4.07 -3.41
CA GLU A 71 2.19 4.05 -4.64
C GLU A 71 2.42 5.47 -5.19
N GLN A 72 3.67 5.76 -5.54
CA GLN A 72 4.00 6.98 -6.26
C GLN A 72 3.58 6.86 -7.73
N LEU A 73 2.73 7.77 -8.17
CA LEU A 73 2.23 7.77 -9.55
C LEU A 73 3.28 8.34 -10.52
N PHE A 74 3.54 7.59 -11.60
CA PHE A 74 4.23 8.10 -12.79
C PHE A 74 3.24 8.29 -13.94
N PHE A 75 3.16 9.49 -14.47
CA PHE A 75 2.28 9.84 -15.57
C PHE A 75 2.87 9.37 -16.92
N ASN A 76 2.86 8.05 -17.19
CA ASN A 76 3.43 7.52 -18.43
C ASN A 76 2.43 7.01 -19.46
N ALA A 77 1.11 6.98 -19.21
CA ALA A 77 0.14 6.56 -20.21
C ALA A 77 -1.29 7.02 -19.89
N ASN A 78 -2.05 7.37 -20.93
CA ASN A 78 -3.49 7.61 -20.95
C ASN A 78 -4.01 8.65 -19.91
N GLN A 79 -4.05 9.91 -20.33
CA GLN A 79 -4.44 11.07 -19.49
C GLN A 79 -5.75 10.89 -18.70
N LYS A 80 -6.76 10.20 -19.29
CA LYS A 80 -8.05 9.97 -18.60
C LYS A 80 -7.92 9.08 -17.38
N THR A 81 -7.14 8.00 -17.48
CA THR A 81 -6.90 7.07 -16.36
C THR A 81 -6.03 7.73 -15.30
N ALA A 82 -5.01 8.47 -15.72
CA ALA A 82 -4.11 9.19 -14.82
C ALA A 82 -4.85 10.21 -13.94
N MET A 83 -5.81 10.97 -14.52
CA MET A 83 -6.61 11.93 -13.76
C MET A 83 -7.46 11.22 -12.68
N ALA A 84 -8.17 10.16 -13.03
CA ALA A 84 -9.01 9.42 -12.09
C ALA A 84 -8.20 8.78 -10.95
N VAL A 85 -7.03 8.22 -11.25
CA VAL A 85 -6.12 7.68 -10.23
C VAL A 85 -5.54 8.80 -9.36
N GLY A 86 -5.19 9.95 -9.96
CA GLY A 86 -4.75 11.13 -9.21
C GLY A 86 -5.80 11.66 -8.24
N GLN A 87 -7.08 11.69 -8.64
CA GLN A 87 -8.20 12.05 -7.76
C GLN A 87 -8.36 11.03 -6.62
N ALA A 88 -8.34 9.72 -6.92
CA ALA A 88 -8.40 8.66 -5.91
C ALA A 88 -7.26 8.79 -4.90
N ARG A 89 -6.03 8.98 -5.39
CA ARG A 89 -4.86 9.21 -4.52
C ARG A 89 -5.02 10.47 -3.65
N GLY A 90 -5.52 11.56 -4.20
CA GLY A 90 -5.74 12.81 -3.46
C GLY A 90 -6.67 12.63 -2.27
N VAL A 91 -7.78 11.89 -2.43
CA VAL A 91 -8.70 11.64 -1.30
C VAL A 91 -8.13 10.66 -0.28
N ILE A 92 -7.27 9.71 -0.68
CA ILE A 92 -6.56 8.82 0.24
C ILE A 92 -5.57 9.62 1.10
N LEU A 93 -4.80 10.53 0.49
CA LEU A 93 -3.89 11.41 1.23
C LEU A 93 -4.64 12.28 2.23
N LEU A 94 -5.81 12.81 1.82
CA LEU A 94 -6.68 13.58 2.70
C LEU A 94 -7.20 12.71 3.86
N ALA A 95 -7.57 11.45 3.59
CA ALA A 95 -7.99 10.50 4.61
C ALA A 95 -6.87 10.20 5.61
N CYS A 96 -5.62 10.00 5.16
CA CYS A 96 -4.45 9.85 6.03
C CYS A 96 -4.29 11.07 6.95
N ASN A 97 -4.32 12.28 6.38
CA ASN A 97 -4.17 13.51 7.15
C ASN A 97 -5.28 13.67 8.19
N HIS A 98 -6.55 13.44 7.84
CA HIS A 98 -7.68 13.53 8.76
C HIS A 98 -7.74 12.39 9.80
N ALA A 99 -7.06 11.29 9.55
CA ALA A 99 -6.87 10.21 10.53
C ALA A 99 -5.63 10.42 11.41
N GLY A 100 -4.83 11.47 11.16
CA GLY A 100 -3.57 11.71 11.87
C GLY A 100 -2.48 10.68 11.55
N ALA A 101 -2.62 9.93 10.44
CA ALA A 101 -1.69 8.88 10.06
C ALA A 101 -0.51 9.45 9.27
N ARG A 102 0.71 9.02 9.63
CA ARG A 102 1.91 9.26 8.81
C ARG A 102 1.80 8.45 7.52
N TRP A 103 2.25 9.02 6.39
CA TRP A 103 2.29 8.31 5.13
C TRP A 103 3.62 8.53 4.39
N VAL A 104 3.97 7.58 3.54
CA VAL A 104 5.17 7.57 2.68
C VAL A 104 4.84 7.00 1.31
N GLU A 105 5.72 7.24 0.34
CA GLU A 105 5.56 6.79 -1.04
C GLU A 105 6.75 5.97 -1.52
N TYR A 106 6.45 5.00 -2.40
CA TYR A 106 7.45 4.23 -3.12
C TYR A 106 7.06 4.10 -4.60
N THR A 107 8.06 4.12 -5.47
CA THR A 107 7.88 3.84 -6.89
C THR A 107 7.67 2.36 -7.14
N PRO A 108 7.00 1.95 -8.24
CA PRO A 108 6.88 0.54 -8.62
C PRO A 108 8.22 -0.18 -8.72
N LEU A 109 9.26 0.53 -9.17
CA LEU A 109 10.62 -0.02 -9.26
C LEU A 109 11.20 -0.33 -7.88
N GLN A 110 11.05 0.60 -6.93
CA GLN A 110 11.51 0.39 -5.54
C GLN A 110 10.78 -0.79 -4.90
N VAL A 111 9.47 -0.91 -5.11
CA VAL A 111 8.66 -2.03 -4.60
C VAL A 111 9.17 -3.37 -5.15
N LYS A 112 9.37 -3.48 -6.47
CA LYS A 112 9.90 -4.72 -7.08
C LYS A 112 11.29 -5.07 -6.58
N LEU A 113 12.18 -4.10 -6.48
CA LEU A 113 13.53 -4.31 -5.95
C LEU A 113 13.50 -4.77 -4.48
N ALA A 114 12.66 -4.16 -3.65
CA ALA A 114 12.55 -4.51 -2.24
C ALA A 114 11.94 -5.90 -2.00
N VAL A 115 10.96 -6.32 -2.83
CA VAL A 115 10.24 -7.59 -2.65
C VAL A 115 10.95 -8.75 -3.32
N VAL A 116 11.48 -8.56 -4.54
CA VAL A 116 12.04 -9.65 -5.39
C VAL A 116 13.55 -9.51 -5.59
N GLY A 117 14.12 -8.33 -5.37
CA GLY A 117 15.51 -8.02 -5.71
C GLY A 117 15.74 -7.76 -7.21
N ASN A 118 14.68 -7.70 -8.02
CA ASN A 118 14.75 -7.49 -9.46
C ASN A 118 13.64 -6.54 -9.93
N GLY A 119 14.02 -5.37 -10.45
CA GLY A 119 13.08 -4.35 -10.95
C GLY A 119 12.25 -4.79 -12.17
N ASN A 120 12.71 -5.80 -12.92
CA ASN A 120 11.99 -6.38 -14.06
C ASN A 120 11.13 -7.60 -13.68
N ALA A 121 10.94 -7.86 -12.39
CA ALA A 121 10.14 -9.00 -11.93
C ALA A 121 8.71 -8.96 -12.49
N SER A 122 8.19 -10.12 -12.89
CA SER A 122 6.81 -10.28 -13.31
C SER A 122 5.85 -10.16 -12.11
N LYS A 123 4.56 -9.94 -12.40
CA LYS A 123 3.53 -9.90 -11.33
C LYS A 123 3.44 -11.23 -10.58
N GLU A 124 3.61 -12.34 -11.26
CA GLU A 124 3.62 -13.68 -10.67
C GLU A 124 4.80 -13.87 -9.71
N GLN A 125 5.98 -13.37 -10.08
CA GLN A 125 7.17 -13.41 -9.21
C GLN A 125 6.97 -12.56 -7.96
N VAL A 126 6.43 -11.34 -8.12
CA VAL A 126 6.10 -10.46 -6.98
C VAL A 126 5.11 -11.14 -6.06
N ARG A 127 4.01 -11.70 -6.60
CA ARG A 127 2.99 -12.41 -5.82
C ARG A 127 3.57 -13.62 -5.08
N TYR A 128 4.38 -14.42 -5.74
CA TYR A 128 5.06 -15.57 -5.11
C TYR A 128 5.91 -15.13 -3.92
N MET A 129 6.71 -14.07 -4.09
CA MET A 129 7.56 -13.55 -3.02
C MET A 129 6.77 -12.97 -1.85
N ILE A 130 5.66 -12.26 -2.12
CA ILE A 130 4.76 -11.76 -1.07
C ILE A 130 4.23 -12.92 -0.22
N MET A 131 3.71 -13.97 -0.85
CA MET A 131 3.20 -15.14 -0.16
C MET A 131 4.28 -15.82 0.69
N THR A 132 5.50 -15.91 0.15
CA THR A 132 6.64 -16.49 0.86
C THR A 132 7.06 -15.65 2.07
N LEU A 133 7.25 -14.34 1.88
CA LEU A 133 7.69 -13.42 2.92
C LEU A 133 6.67 -13.29 4.06
N LEU A 134 5.39 -13.31 3.74
CA LEU A 134 4.28 -13.19 4.69
C LEU A 134 3.75 -14.55 5.19
N GLN A 135 4.36 -15.66 4.76
CA GLN A 135 3.97 -17.05 5.11
C GLN A 135 2.47 -17.32 4.84
N MET A 136 1.97 -16.80 3.71
CA MET A 136 0.56 -16.96 3.33
C MET A 136 0.32 -18.32 2.67
N HIS A 137 -0.71 -19.03 3.12
CA HIS A 137 -1.15 -20.29 2.51
C HIS A 137 -2.05 -20.08 1.30
N GLU A 138 -2.79 -18.98 1.27
CA GLU A 138 -3.67 -18.60 0.18
C GLU A 138 -3.26 -17.24 -0.41
N PRO A 139 -3.48 -17.04 -1.72
CA PRO A 139 -3.13 -15.78 -2.36
C PRO A 139 -4.01 -14.62 -1.85
N PRO A 140 -3.52 -13.37 -1.91
CA PRO A 140 -4.34 -12.20 -1.64
C PRO A 140 -5.63 -12.17 -2.46
N VAL A 141 -6.70 -11.63 -1.88
CA VAL A 141 -8.07 -11.63 -2.45
C VAL A 141 -8.19 -10.90 -3.81
N SER A 142 -7.20 -10.09 -4.18
CA SER A 142 -7.15 -9.40 -5.47
C SER A 142 -5.71 -8.99 -5.81
N LEU A 143 -5.47 -8.64 -7.09
CA LEU A 143 -4.18 -8.09 -7.53
C LEU A 143 -3.87 -6.77 -6.82
N HIS A 144 -4.86 -5.90 -6.63
CA HIS A 144 -4.68 -4.63 -5.92
C HIS A 144 -4.32 -4.84 -4.43
N ALA A 145 -4.90 -5.85 -3.78
CA ALA A 145 -4.49 -6.21 -2.42
C ALA A 145 -3.05 -6.75 -2.38
N CYS A 146 -2.65 -7.49 -3.42
CA CYS A 146 -1.29 -7.98 -3.59
C CYS A 146 -0.29 -6.81 -3.73
N ASP A 147 -0.60 -5.84 -4.60
CA ASP A 147 0.23 -4.65 -4.81
C ASP A 147 0.33 -3.81 -3.51
N ALA A 148 -0.76 -3.69 -2.76
CA ALA A 148 -0.78 -3.03 -1.45
C ALA A 148 0.12 -3.73 -0.43
N LEU A 149 0.06 -5.06 -0.31
CA LEU A 149 0.96 -5.83 0.56
C LEU A 149 2.43 -5.68 0.15
N ALA A 150 2.73 -5.64 -1.16
CA ALA A 150 4.08 -5.40 -1.66
C ALA A 150 4.65 -4.05 -1.21
N MET A 151 3.83 -3.00 -1.21
CA MET A 151 4.24 -1.67 -0.73
C MET A 151 4.54 -1.66 0.76
N ALA A 152 3.71 -2.33 1.57
CA ALA A 152 3.96 -2.47 3.01
C ALA A 152 5.28 -3.21 3.28
N ILE A 153 5.56 -4.32 2.58
CA ILE A 153 6.84 -5.05 2.66
C ILE A 153 8.00 -4.15 2.25
N CYS A 154 7.87 -3.39 1.16
CA CYS A 154 8.89 -2.46 0.68
C CYS A 154 9.29 -1.46 1.78
N HIS A 155 8.32 -0.88 2.48
CA HIS A 155 8.58 0.04 3.57
C HIS A 155 9.31 -0.64 4.74
N LEU A 156 8.86 -1.81 5.16
CA LEU A 156 9.48 -2.55 6.27
C LEU A 156 10.93 -2.92 5.96
N HIS A 157 11.23 -3.41 4.75
CA HIS A 157 12.61 -3.67 4.32
C HIS A 157 13.46 -2.38 4.27
N SER A 158 12.91 -1.29 3.71
CA SER A 158 13.61 -0.01 3.63
C SER A 158 13.89 0.58 5.02
N ARG A 159 12.93 0.48 5.94
CA ARG A 159 13.07 0.88 7.34
C ARG A 159 14.21 0.11 8.01
N ARG A 160 14.23 -1.21 7.86
CA ARG A 160 15.27 -2.06 8.43
C ARG A 160 16.67 -1.72 7.90
N ILE A 161 16.80 -1.47 6.59
CA ILE A 161 18.08 -1.03 6.01
C ILE A 161 18.52 0.30 6.62
N ARG A 162 17.62 1.28 6.77
CA ARG A 162 17.94 2.57 7.40
C ARG A 162 18.39 2.41 8.86
N GLU A 163 17.71 1.58 9.63
CA GLU A 163 18.10 1.29 11.02
C GLU A 163 19.52 0.69 11.10
N LEU A 164 19.87 -0.22 10.19
CA LEU A 164 21.19 -0.86 10.14
C LEU A 164 22.28 0.08 9.64
N THR A 165 21.96 1.01 8.75
CA THR A 165 22.94 1.95 8.15
C THR A 165 23.04 3.27 8.91
N GLY A 166 22.18 3.53 9.90
CA GLY A 166 22.11 4.80 10.63
C GLY A 166 21.62 5.98 9.78
N THR A 167 21.01 5.74 8.61
CA THR A 167 20.49 6.79 7.73
C THR A 167 19.12 7.26 8.24
N GLN A 168 18.97 8.57 8.48
CA GLN A 168 17.67 9.16 8.87
C GLN A 168 16.77 9.37 7.64
N GLU A 169 15.45 9.30 7.84
CA GLU A 169 14.51 9.72 6.80
C GLU A 169 14.63 11.24 6.59
N GLU A 170 14.89 11.65 5.35
CA GLU A 170 14.58 13.01 4.93
C GLU A 170 13.05 13.16 4.92
N ARG A 171 12.57 14.20 5.63
CA ARG A 171 11.12 14.51 5.75
C ARG A 171 10.55 15.02 4.44
#